data_3dc99fe2eeff4ff700eb3b97de245a41
#
_entry.id   3dc99fe2eeff4ff700eb3b97de245a41
#
_cell.length_a   1.000
_cell.length_b   1.000
_cell.length_c   1.000
_cell.angle_alpha   90.00
_cell.angle_beta   90.00
_cell.angle_gamma   90.00
#
_symmetry.space_group_name_H-M   'P 1'
#
loop_
_entity.id
_entity.type
_entity.pdbx_description
1 polymer ?
#
loop_
_entity_poly.entity_id
_entity_poly.type
_entity_poly.pdbx_seq_one_letter_code
_entity_poly.pdbx_strand_id
1 'polypeptide(L)'
;VYEVFSHPEVRRYKTSICSKASLMMLFILALTFIPPLFVVYRSYGFWRKTDYYREYPDIHFKRELLLVLELQQEGNYVTYSTFQKYNQLQNEHLRVPLITSRETDTNRDGKSDSLIFNLEMPLLDSENVLGVKLILIFDYKLHQFSSLTMESIAYANYDAIKPGGKFEILGDLRVNQKEPIGYRGVDNRYNTSVIDSTSVYAESYDFINIFKSYTSRNLTTYLNAPYMVWSTGRGASQPFVISATINYAEEQFLYTPGFWYLIKWGWVQYVSVLLIFLFFFDRVKVFIYQNQLVPTMVEKPWREEKLK
;
A
#
# COMPACT_ATOMS: atom_id res chain seq x y z
N VAL A 1 -30.79 3.25 -57.02
CA VAL A 1 -30.99 1.82 -56.83
C VAL A 1 -30.51 1.48 -55.41
N TYR A 2 -31.41 0.91 -54.57
CA TYR A 2 -31.10 0.49 -53.22
C TYR A 2 -31.35 -1.02 -53.10
N GLU A 3 -30.59 -1.68 -52.24
CA GLU A 3 -30.69 -3.12 -52.00
C GLU A 3 -31.94 -3.39 -51.16
N VAL A 4 -32.87 -4.17 -51.68
CA VAL A 4 -34.11 -4.53 -50.98
C VAL A 4 -33.94 -5.75 -50.13
N PHE A 5 -33.08 -6.68 -50.57
CA PHE A 5 -32.80 -7.93 -49.89
C PHE A 5 -31.48 -8.54 -50.38
N SER A 6 -30.66 -9.05 -49.49
CA SER A 6 -29.46 -9.85 -49.84
C SER A 6 -29.50 -11.20 -49.15
N HIS A 7 -29.19 -12.24 -49.89
CA HIS A 7 -29.06 -13.59 -49.34
C HIS A 7 -27.63 -14.07 -49.52
N PRO A 8 -26.89 -14.41 -48.43
CA PRO A 8 -25.52 -14.84 -48.53
C PRO A 8 -25.44 -16.26 -49.13
N GLU A 9 -24.73 -16.41 -50.25
CA GLU A 9 -24.44 -17.69 -50.85
C GLU A 9 -23.27 -18.38 -50.09
N VAL A 10 -23.49 -19.50 -49.41
CA VAL A 10 -22.49 -20.22 -48.66
C VAL A 10 -21.71 -21.16 -49.60
N ARG A 11 -20.50 -20.78 -49.93
CA ARG A 11 -19.56 -21.66 -50.66
C ARG A 11 -18.73 -22.50 -49.68
N ARG A 12 -18.67 -23.82 -49.90
CA ARG A 12 -17.90 -24.73 -49.10
C ARG A 12 -16.60 -25.10 -49.81
N TYR A 13 -15.46 -24.84 -49.15
CA TYR A 13 -14.15 -25.22 -49.64
C TYR A 13 -13.74 -26.53 -48.93
N LYS A 14 -13.63 -27.65 -49.66
CA LYS A 14 -13.24 -28.97 -49.18
C LYS A 14 -11.84 -29.34 -49.62
N THR A 15 -11.12 -30.05 -48.75
CA THR A 15 -9.78 -30.54 -49.10
C THR A 15 -9.50 -31.81 -48.30
N SER A 16 -8.47 -32.59 -48.68
CA SER A 16 -7.97 -33.71 -47.90
C SER A 16 -7.16 -33.25 -46.69
N ILE A 17 -7.08 -34.11 -45.67
CA ILE A 17 -6.39 -33.77 -44.38
C ILE A 17 -4.91 -33.46 -44.60
N CYS A 18 -4.20 -34.17 -45.49
CA CYS A 18 -2.79 -33.98 -45.81
C CYS A 18 -2.57 -33.14 -47.09
N SER A 19 -3.26 -31.99 -47.21
CA SER A 19 -3.13 -31.12 -48.36
C SER A 19 -2.46 -29.78 -47.99
N LYS A 20 -1.92 -29.06 -49.02
CA LYS A 20 -1.37 -27.70 -48.84
C LYS A 20 -2.42 -26.77 -48.22
N ALA A 21 -3.70 -26.93 -48.55
CA ALA A 21 -4.77 -26.12 -48.02
C ALA A 21 -5.04 -26.36 -46.53
N SER A 22 -4.95 -27.62 -46.08
CA SER A 22 -5.08 -27.99 -44.66
C SER A 22 -3.89 -27.44 -43.85
N LEU A 23 -2.67 -27.54 -44.36
CA LEU A 23 -1.49 -26.99 -43.71
C LEU A 23 -1.57 -25.46 -43.60
N MET A 24 -2.05 -24.77 -44.65
CA MET A 24 -2.26 -23.33 -44.66
C MET A 24 -3.29 -22.91 -43.64
N MET A 25 -4.39 -23.66 -43.50
CA MET A 25 -5.41 -23.39 -42.45
C MET A 25 -4.83 -23.52 -41.05
N LEU A 26 -4.03 -24.56 -40.80
CA LEU A 26 -3.35 -24.76 -39.52
C LEU A 26 -2.37 -23.62 -39.22
N PHE A 27 -1.66 -23.15 -40.23
CA PHE A 27 -0.75 -22.02 -40.11
C PHE A 27 -1.48 -20.70 -39.78
N ILE A 28 -2.59 -20.42 -40.47
CA ILE A 28 -3.44 -19.26 -40.15
C ILE A 28 -3.99 -19.37 -38.71
N LEU A 29 -4.41 -20.55 -38.30
CA LEU A 29 -4.90 -20.78 -36.95
C LEU A 29 -3.80 -20.53 -35.91
N ALA A 30 -2.59 -21.04 -36.17
CA ALA A 30 -1.45 -20.77 -35.30
C ALA A 30 -1.13 -19.25 -35.19
N LEU A 31 -1.12 -18.55 -36.33
CA LEU A 31 -0.92 -17.10 -36.37
C LEU A 31 -2.05 -16.30 -35.71
N THR A 32 -3.26 -16.86 -35.62
CA THR A 32 -4.38 -16.21 -34.94
C THR A 32 -4.24 -16.30 -33.42
N PHE A 33 -3.76 -17.41 -32.85
CA PHE A 33 -3.76 -17.65 -31.40
C PHE A 33 -2.41 -17.41 -30.73
N ILE A 34 -1.28 -17.67 -31.41
CA ILE A 34 0.05 -17.59 -30.80
C ILE A 34 0.57 -16.15 -30.67
N PRO A 35 0.59 -15.32 -31.74
CA PRO A 35 1.13 -13.97 -31.66
C PRO A 35 0.43 -13.06 -30.66
N PRO A 36 -0.92 -13.11 -30.48
CA PRO A 36 -1.59 -12.32 -29.44
C PRO A 36 -1.01 -12.56 -28.05
N LEU A 37 -0.65 -13.80 -27.74
CA LEU A 37 -0.02 -14.14 -26.45
C LEU A 37 1.33 -13.45 -26.26
N PHE A 38 2.16 -13.41 -27.31
CA PHE A 38 3.44 -12.69 -27.26
C PHE A 38 3.27 -11.17 -27.14
N VAL A 39 2.29 -10.60 -27.86
CA VAL A 39 1.98 -9.16 -27.77
C VAL A 39 1.55 -8.79 -26.35
N VAL A 40 0.65 -9.56 -25.75
CA VAL A 40 0.18 -9.32 -24.39
C VAL A 40 1.29 -9.52 -23.37
N TYR A 41 2.10 -10.56 -23.52
CA TYR A 41 3.25 -10.80 -22.64
C TYR A 41 4.26 -9.64 -22.70
N ARG A 42 4.54 -9.12 -23.89
CA ARG A 42 5.48 -8.00 -24.08
C ARG A 42 4.95 -6.66 -23.59
N SER A 43 3.66 -6.50 -23.47
CA SER A 43 3.01 -5.24 -23.01
C SER A 43 3.16 -4.95 -21.52
N TYR A 44 3.92 -5.76 -20.79
CA TYR A 44 4.15 -5.67 -19.32
C TYR A 44 2.89 -5.75 -18.43
N GLY A 45 1.73 -5.96 -19.01
CA GLY A 45 0.46 -6.05 -18.29
C GLY A 45 0.01 -7.46 -17.95
N PHE A 46 0.48 -8.47 -18.70
CA PHE A 46 -0.04 -9.84 -18.62
C PHE A 46 0.20 -10.52 -17.28
N TRP A 47 1.39 -10.33 -16.69
CA TRP A 47 1.78 -10.95 -15.43
C TRP A 47 2.10 -9.87 -14.38
N ARG A 48 1.08 -9.37 -13.71
CA ARG A 48 1.26 -8.41 -12.61
C ARG A 48 1.77 -9.11 -11.36
N LYS A 49 3.03 -8.90 -11.02
CA LYS A 49 3.61 -9.43 -9.77
C LYS A 49 3.11 -8.69 -8.54
N THR A 50 2.77 -7.42 -8.70
CA THR A 50 2.34 -6.52 -7.62
C THR A 50 1.21 -5.63 -8.11
N ASP A 51 0.29 -5.29 -7.21
CA ASP A 51 -0.78 -4.34 -7.46
C ASP A 51 -1.00 -3.47 -6.22
N TYR A 52 -1.72 -2.35 -6.35
CA TYR A 52 -1.99 -1.42 -5.29
C TYR A 52 -3.47 -1.42 -4.94
N TYR A 53 -3.74 -1.24 -3.66
CA TYR A 53 -5.08 -0.91 -3.19
C TYR A 53 -5.01 0.20 -2.15
N ARG A 54 -6.13 0.86 -1.92
CA ARG A 54 -6.28 1.88 -0.89
C ARG A 54 -7.16 1.36 0.22
N GLU A 55 -6.75 1.66 1.45
CA GLU A 55 -7.50 1.29 2.64
C GLU A 55 -7.34 2.36 3.71
N TYR A 56 -8.42 2.62 4.45
CA TYR A 56 -8.36 3.30 5.73
C TYR A 56 -7.93 2.29 6.78
N PRO A 57 -6.71 2.39 7.30
CA PRO A 57 -6.23 1.47 8.33
C PRO A 57 -7.01 1.67 9.63
N ASP A 58 -7.13 0.59 10.38
CA ASP A 58 -7.66 0.63 11.74
C ASP A 58 -6.50 0.91 12.70
N ILE A 59 -6.47 2.13 13.25
CA ILE A 59 -5.37 2.62 14.07
C ILE A 59 -5.92 3.01 15.44
N HIS A 60 -5.25 2.49 16.49
CA HIS A 60 -5.56 2.85 17.87
C HIS A 60 -4.30 3.21 18.63
N PHE A 61 -4.37 4.27 19.41
CA PHE A 61 -3.31 4.67 20.30
C PHE A 61 -3.23 3.74 21.51
N LYS A 62 -2.13 3.02 21.69
CA LYS A 62 -1.92 2.09 22.80
C LYS A 62 -1.77 2.77 24.16
N ARG A 63 -1.74 4.09 24.21
CA ARG A 63 -1.42 4.89 25.40
C ARG A 63 -0.03 4.59 25.95
N GLU A 64 0.85 4.09 25.12
CA GLU A 64 2.25 3.86 25.41
C GLU A 64 3.08 4.97 24.77
N LEU A 65 4.01 5.53 25.53
CA LEU A 65 4.86 6.64 25.07
C LEU A 65 6.21 6.63 25.78
N LEU A 66 7.17 7.26 25.11
CA LEU A 66 8.48 7.61 25.64
C LEU A 66 8.77 9.08 25.29
N LEU A 67 8.99 9.89 26.30
CA LEU A 67 9.26 11.31 26.19
C LEU A 67 10.61 11.66 26.82
N VAL A 68 11.41 12.44 26.11
CA VAL A 68 12.61 13.07 26.63
C VAL A 68 12.56 14.57 26.29
N LEU A 69 12.68 15.40 27.29
CA LEU A 69 12.81 16.86 27.17
C LEU A 69 14.24 17.26 27.48
N GLU A 70 14.91 17.84 26.51
CA GLU A 70 16.26 18.34 26.66
C GLU A 70 16.22 19.76 27.27
N LEU A 71 16.97 19.96 28.33
CA LEU A 71 17.02 21.24 29.05
C LEU A 71 18.19 22.11 28.57
N GLN A 72 18.13 23.37 28.88
CA GLN A 72 19.17 24.37 28.52
C GLN A 72 20.54 24.04 29.12
N GLN A 73 20.61 23.37 30.26
CA GLN A 73 21.87 22.98 30.87
C GLN A 73 22.38 21.68 30.17
N GLU A 74 23.61 21.70 29.72
CA GLU A 74 24.23 20.56 29.07
C GLU A 74 24.18 19.31 29.94
N GLY A 75 23.69 18.19 29.34
CA GLY A 75 23.53 16.91 30.00
C GLY A 75 22.29 16.78 30.88
N ASN A 76 21.52 17.86 31.11
CA ASN A 76 20.28 17.81 31.87
C ASN A 76 19.08 17.56 30.94
N TYR A 77 18.26 16.60 31.31
CA TYR A 77 17.01 16.30 30.67
C TYR A 77 15.95 15.86 31.68
N VAL A 78 14.70 15.99 31.30
CA VAL A 78 13.56 15.43 32.02
C VAL A 78 12.90 14.41 31.15
N THR A 79 12.56 13.27 31.72
CA THR A 79 11.99 12.17 30.96
C THR A 79 10.77 11.56 31.63
N TYR A 80 9.92 10.97 30.80
CA TYR A 80 8.79 10.17 31.24
C TYR A 80 8.47 9.08 30.23
N SER A 81 8.08 7.92 30.72
CA SER A 81 7.57 6.86 29.91
C SER A 81 6.42 6.12 30.63
N THR A 82 5.59 5.46 29.86
CA THR A 82 4.60 4.51 30.39
C THR A 82 5.24 3.18 30.80
N PHE A 83 6.50 2.95 30.44
CA PHE A 83 7.25 1.75 30.81
C PHE A 83 7.89 1.88 32.20
N GLN A 84 7.37 1.14 33.16
CA GLN A 84 7.81 1.27 34.56
C GLN A 84 9.30 1.01 34.77
N LYS A 85 9.88 0.03 34.03
CA LYS A 85 11.31 -0.29 34.17
C LYS A 85 12.19 0.86 33.67
N TYR A 86 11.80 1.52 32.57
CA TYR A 86 12.49 2.72 32.13
C TYR A 86 12.45 3.81 33.19
N ASN A 87 11.29 4.08 33.77
CA ASN A 87 11.15 5.09 34.79
C ASN A 87 12.01 4.79 36.04
N GLN A 88 12.15 3.51 36.40
CA GLN A 88 13.05 3.09 37.49
C GLN A 88 14.53 3.36 37.19
N LEU A 89 14.94 3.17 35.92
CA LEU A 89 16.32 3.45 35.48
C LEU A 89 16.63 4.95 35.48
N GLN A 90 15.61 5.79 35.25
CA GLN A 90 15.73 7.25 35.06
C GLN A 90 15.31 8.04 36.31
N ASN A 91 15.40 7.45 37.49
CA ASN A 91 14.84 7.96 38.74
C ASN A 91 15.13 9.46 39.02
N GLU A 92 16.35 9.94 38.74
CA GLU A 92 16.76 11.33 38.98
C GLU A 92 16.16 12.32 37.95
N HIS A 93 15.92 11.85 36.72
CA HIS A 93 15.39 12.65 35.62
C HIS A 93 13.89 12.45 35.41
N LEU A 94 13.29 11.53 36.17
CA LEU A 94 11.89 11.19 36.03
C LEU A 94 10.99 12.31 36.53
N ARG A 95 10.03 12.71 35.69
CA ARG A 95 8.96 13.64 36.06
C ARG A 95 7.63 13.16 35.47
N VAL A 96 6.60 13.07 36.30
CA VAL A 96 5.31 12.57 35.87
C VAL A 96 4.45 13.70 35.29
N PRO A 97 4.09 13.65 34.00
CA PRO A 97 3.24 14.64 33.38
C PRO A 97 1.75 14.32 33.59
N LEU A 98 0.90 15.33 33.36
CA LEU A 98 -0.53 15.14 33.14
C LEU A 98 -0.75 14.83 31.65
N ILE A 99 -1.36 13.68 31.35
CA ILE A 99 -1.58 13.23 29.95
C ILE A 99 -3.09 13.11 29.70
N THR A 100 -3.54 13.72 28.62
CA THR A 100 -4.90 13.58 28.11
C THR A 100 -4.83 13.12 26.66
N SER A 101 -5.50 12.03 26.34
CA SER A 101 -5.59 11.50 24.97
C SER A 101 -7.04 11.20 24.62
N ARG A 102 -7.43 11.62 23.41
CA ARG A 102 -8.77 11.37 22.86
C ARG A 102 -8.65 11.00 21.39
N GLU A 103 -9.22 9.88 21.01
CA GLU A 103 -9.44 9.51 19.63
C GLU A 103 -10.80 10.01 19.15
N THR A 104 -10.87 10.48 17.93
CA THR A 104 -12.10 11.00 17.32
C THR A 104 -12.42 10.21 16.06
N ASP A 105 -13.69 9.82 15.95
CA ASP A 105 -14.30 9.21 14.77
C ASP A 105 -15.34 10.22 14.24
N THR A 106 -14.97 10.96 13.20
CA THR A 106 -15.78 12.05 12.65
C THR A 106 -16.85 11.53 11.70
N ASN A 107 -16.51 10.49 10.94
CA ASN A 107 -17.39 9.89 9.93
C ASN A 107 -18.32 8.82 10.54
N ARG A 108 -18.08 8.38 11.80
CA ARG A 108 -18.81 7.36 12.54
C ARG A 108 -18.85 6.00 11.85
N ASP A 109 -17.75 5.61 11.25
CA ASP A 109 -17.59 4.29 10.63
C ASP A 109 -17.07 3.22 11.61
N GLY A 110 -16.79 3.63 12.86
CA GLY A 110 -16.28 2.77 13.93
C GLY A 110 -14.75 2.67 13.95
N LYS A 111 -14.05 3.43 13.10
CA LYS A 111 -12.60 3.57 13.11
C LYS A 111 -12.24 4.97 13.58
N SER A 112 -11.11 5.10 14.26
CA SER A 112 -10.61 6.40 14.66
C SER A 112 -10.00 7.14 13.46
N ASP A 113 -10.38 8.41 13.26
CA ASP A 113 -9.83 9.29 12.20
C ASP A 113 -8.65 10.11 12.66
N SER A 114 -8.58 10.42 13.96
CA SER A 114 -7.49 11.21 14.52
C SER A 114 -7.31 11.02 16.01
N LEU A 115 -6.07 11.26 16.46
CA LEU A 115 -5.69 11.34 17.86
C LEU A 115 -5.45 12.81 18.24
N ILE A 116 -6.12 13.26 19.29
CA ILE A 116 -5.82 14.50 20.01
C ILE A 116 -5.08 14.13 21.29
N PHE A 117 -3.83 14.52 21.38
CA PHE A 117 -2.94 14.19 22.49
C PHE A 117 -2.43 15.46 23.13
N ASN A 118 -2.61 15.60 24.44
CA ASN A 118 -2.07 16.70 25.24
C ASN A 118 -1.28 16.15 26.41
N LEU A 119 -0.10 16.72 26.62
CA LEU A 119 0.79 16.37 27.71
C LEU A 119 1.28 17.66 28.40
N GLU A 120 1.13 17.74 29.69
CA GLU A 120 1.59 18.86 30.51
C GLU A 120 2.67 18.36 31.47
N MET A 121 3.91 18.81 31.24
CA MET A 121 5.07 18.43 32.04
C MET A 121 5.33 19.50 33.10
N PRO A 122 5.20 19.20 34.40
CA PRO A 122 5.56 20.14 35.44
C PRO A 122 7.07 20.35 35.48
N LEU A 123 7.51 21.60 35.42
CA LEU A 123 8.92 21.98 35.40
C LEU A 123 9.19 23.01 36.50
N LEU A 124 10.42 23.02 37.01
CA LEU A 124 10.91 24.08 37.89
C LEU A 124 11.12 25.36 37.09
N ASP A 125 11.12 26.53 37.76
CA ASP A 125 11.31 27.83 37.11
C ASP A 125 12.69 27.96 36.46
N SER A 126 13.69 27.24 36.98
CA SER A 126 15.04 27.20 36.43
C SER A 126 15.20 26.22 35.23
N GLU A 127 14.22 25.36 34.98
CA GLU A 127 14.28 24.37 33.91
C GLU A 127 13.69 24.94 32.63
N ASN A 128 14.51 25.12 31.65
CA ASN A 128 14.15 25.65 30.33
C ASN A 128 14.29 24.55 29.28
N VAL A 129 13.20 24.20 28.57
CA VAL A 129 13.19 23.19 27.53
C VAL A 129 13.71 23.77 26.22
N LEU A 130 14.70 23.10 25.61
CA LEU A 130 15.23 23.41 24.29
C LEU A 130 14.86 22.33 23.25
N GLY A 131 14.70 21.07 23.66
CA GLY A 131 14.42 19.98 22.73
C GLY A 131 13.34 19.05 23.24
N VAL A 132 12.60 18.44 22.32
CA VAL A 132 11.56 17.46 22.60
C VAL A 132 11.78 16.23 21.72
N LYS A 133 11.86 15.05 22.34
CA LYS A 133 11.87 13.74 21.64
C LYS A 133 10.71 12.95 22.19
N LEU A 134 9.72 12.69 21.36
CA LEU A 134 8.48 11.99 21.72
C LEU A 134 8.24 10.81 20.80
N ILE A 135 8.10 9.62 21.37
CA ILE A 135 7.59 8.42 20.68
C ILE A 135 6.19 8.13 21.22
N LEU A 136 5.23 7.98 20.34
CA LEU A 136 3.89 7.47 20.61
C LEU A 136 3.71 6.13 19.92
N ILE A 137 3.09 5.15 20.59
CA ILE A 137 2.93 3.79 20.10
C ILE A 137 1.47 3.52 19.75
N PHE A 138 1.26 2.91 18.58
CA PHE A 138 -0.05 2.62 18.03
C PHE A 138 -0.19 1.14 17.65
N ASP A 139 -1.38 0.61 17.76
CA ASP A 139 -1.83 -0.61 17.09
C ASP A 139 -2.29 -0.24 15.70
N TYR A 140 -1.78 -0.94 14.69
CA TYR A 140 -2.07 -0.69 13.29
C TYR A 140 -2.55 -1.97 12.62
N LYS A 141 -3.76 -1.94 12.04
CA LYS A 141 -4.39 -3.12 11.44
C LYS A 141 -4.93 -2.82 10.05
N LEU A 142 -4.77 -3.80 9.16
CA LEU A 142 -5.36 -3.84 7.82
C LEU A 142 -6.27 -5.05 7.70
N HIS A 143 -7.39 -4.90 6.97
CA HIS A 143 -8.44 -5.92 6.92
C HIS A 143 -8.92 -6.27 5.50
N GLN A 144 -8.67 -5.44 4.46
CA GLN A 144 -9.29 -5.66 3.14
C GLN A 144 -8.64 -6.80 2.35
N PHE A 145 -7.56 -6.51 1.63
CA PHE A 145 -6.89 -7.49 0.76
C PHE A 145 -5.78 -8.25 1.47
N SER A 146 -5.11 -7.57 2.37
CA SER A 146 -4.05 -8.15 3.20
C SER A 146 -4.40 -7.92 4.66
N SER A 147 -4.52 -9.00 5.42
CA SER A 147 -4.72 -8.90 6.85
C SER A 147 -3.38 -8.74 7.53
N LEU A 148 -3.15 -7.59 8.15
CA LEU A 148 -1.91 -7.25 8.84
C LEU A 148 -2.23 -6.72 10.23
N THR A 149 -1.46 -7.14 11.22
CA THR A 149 -1.45 -6.53 12.54
C THR A 149 -0.02 -6.21 12.92
N MET A 150 0.26 -4.95 13.26
CA MET A 150 1.58 -4.52 13.69
C MET A 150 1.50 -3.46 14.77
N GLU A 151 2.54 -3.40 15.60
CA GLU A 151 2.79 -2.25 16.44
C GLU A 151 3.58 -1.21 15.68
N SER A 152 3.14 0.04 15.73
CA SER A 152 3.68 1.15 14.98
C SER A 152 4.00 2.34 15.86
N ILE A 153 4.86 3.25 15.38
CA ILE A 153 5.29 4.43 16.13
C ILE A 153 5.04 5.72 15.35
N ALA A 154 4.77 6.80 16.12
CA ALA A 154 4.93 8.16 15.67
C ALA A 154 6.07 8.79 16.47
N TYR A 155 7.11 9.24 15.77
CA TYR A 155 8.23 9.92 16.37
C TYR A 155 8.19 11.41 16.01
N ALA A 156 8.19 12.26 17.03
CA ALA A 156 8.34 13.70 16.90
C ALA A 156 9.64 14.14 17.57
N ASN A 157 10.46 14.87 16.83
CA ASN A 157 11.68 15.48 17.32
C ASN A 157 11.72 16.95 16.92
N TYR A 158 12.04 17.81 17.86
CA TYR A 158 12.21 19.23 17.62
C TYR A 158 13.25 19.81 18.57
N ASP A 159 14.22 20.53 18.01
CA ASP A 159 15.26 21.21 18.75
C ASP A 159 15.21 22.70 18.44
N ALA A 160 15.14 23.52 19.48
CA ALA A 160 15.00 24.97 19.39
C ALA A 160 16.21 25.70 19.98
N ILE A 161 16.53 26.86 19.40
CA ILE A 161 17.60 27.72 19.92
C ILE A 161 17.14 28.46 21.19
N LYS A 162 15.85 28.75 21.30
CA LYS A 162 15.27 29.49 22.43
C LYS A 162 14.35 28.59 23.25
N PRO A 163 14.36 28.73 24.57
CA PRO A 163 13.48 27.93 25.44
C PRO A 163 12.01 28.15 25.10
N GLY A 164 11.28 27.07 25.09
CA GLY A 164 9.84 27.04 24.82
C GLY A 164 8.96 26.80 26.04
N GLY A 165 7.70 27.22 25.94
CA GLY A 165 6.65 26.89 26.88
C GLY A 165 5.62 25.91 26.31
N LYS A 166 5.49 25.87 24.95
CA LYS A 166 4.52 24.99 24.29
C LYS A 166 5.08 24.48 22.97
N PHE A 167 4.81 23.21 22.67
CA PHE A 167 5.10 22.56 21.41
C PHE A 167 3.83 21.98 20.81
N GLU A 168 3.45 22.44 19.62
CA GLU A 168 2.27 22.00 18.90
C GLU A 168 2.67 21.23 17.65
N ILE A 169 2.04 20.06 17.44
CA ILE A 169 2.31 19.14 16.35
C ILE A 169 1.00 18.91 15.61
N LEU A 170 0.97 19.22 14.32
CA LEU A 170 -0.13 18.91 13.43
C LEU A 170 0.40 18.07 12.27
N GLY A 171 -0.07 16.85 12.14
CA GLY A 171 0.43 15.96 11.11
C GLY A 171 -0.42 14.70 10.91
N ASP A 172 0.06 13.87 10.00
CA ASP A 172 -0.57 12.60 9.63
C ASP A 172 0.36 11.45 10.00
N LEU A 173 -0.20 10.34 10.48
CA LEU A 173 0.53 9.09 10.59
C LEU A 173 0.56 8.41 9.22
N ARG A 174 1.76 8.23 8.65
CA ARG A 174 1.97 7.67 7.31
C ARG A 174 2.73 6.37 7.36
N VAL A 175 2.47 5.50 6.37
CA VAL A 175 3.15 4.21 6.22
C VAL A 175 4.29 4.31 5.22
N ASN A 176 5.41 3.67 5.55
CA ASN A 176 6.50 3.39 4.64
C ASN A 176 6.61 1.89 4.44
N GLN A 177 6.42 1.46 3.19
CA GLN A 177 6.43 0.07 2.78
C GLN A 177 7.62 -0.21 1.85
N LYS A 178 8.40 -1.27 2.13
CA LYS A 178 9.55 -1.68 1.32
C LYS A 178 9.21 -2.78 0.33
N GLU A 179 8.44 -3.78 0.77
CA GLU A 179 8.09 -4.96 -0.02
C GLU A 179 6.57 -5.16 -0.03
N PRO A 180 6.02 -5.77 -1.09
CA PRO A 180 4.60 -6.04 -1.17
C PRO A 180 4.12 -7.00 -0.06
N ILE A 181 2.93 -6.73 0.47
CA ILE A 181 2.29 -7.59 1.47
C ILE A 181 1.66 -8.80 0.76
N GLY A 182 1.69 -9.97 1.41
CA GLY A 182 1.01 -11.17 0.90
C GLY A 182 -0.52 -11.03 0.97
N TYR A 183 -1.23 -11.59 -0.02
CA TYR A 183 -2.70 -11.59 -0.04
C TYR A 183 -3.34 -12.71 0.78
N ARG A 184 -2.56 -13.67 1.28
CA ARG A 184 -3.05 -14.83 2.04
C ARG A 184 -2.61 -14.78 3.50
N GLY A 185 -3.57 -15.11 4.37
CA GLY A 185 -3.33 -15.22 5.81
C GLY A 185 -3.26 -13.87 6.52
N VAL A 186 -3.07 -13.94 7.82
CA VAL A 186 -2.86 -12.77 8.69
C VAL A 186 -1.36 -12.62 8.91
N ASP A 187 -0.81 -11.48 8.56
CA ASP A 187 0.60 -11.18 8.81
C ASP A 187 0.76 -10.55 10.20
N ASN A 188 1.20 -11.35 11.13
CA ASN A 188 1.45 -10.95 12.52
C ASN A 188 2.94 -10.82 12.85
N ARG A 189 3.82 -10.85 11.86
CA ARG A 189 5.30 -10.80 12.08
C ARG A 189 5.75 -9.58 12.87
N TYR A 190 5.02 -8.48 12.73
CA TYR A 190 5.32 -7.20 13.38
C TYR A 190 4.36 -6.86 14.52
N ASN A 191 3.52 -7.82 14.95
CA ASN A 191 2.72 -7.72 16.16
C ASN A 191 3.58 -8.03 17.40
N THR A 192 4.73 -7.40 17.47
CA THR A 192 5.70 -7.49 18.56
C THR A 192 6.01 -6.09 19.04
N SER A 193 6.20 -5.95 20.35
CA SER A 193 6.54 -4.65 20.95
C SER A 193 7.75 -4.01 20.28
N VAL A 194 7.61 -2.74 19.90
CA VAL A 194 8.70 -1.94 19.34
C VAL A 194 9.74 -1.63 20.42
N ILE A 195 9.26 -1.36 21.64
CA ILE A 195 10.10 -1.12 22.81
C ILE A 195 9.92 -2.31 23.76
N ASP A 196 11.00 -2.96 24.11
CA ASP A 196 10.97 -4.07 25.07
C ASP A 196 10.75 -3.52 26.50
N SER A 197 9.49 -3.51 26.91
CA SER A 197 9.07 -3.08 28.27
C SER A 197 9.57 -4.01 29.37
N THR A 198 10.04 -5.21 29.04
CA THR A 198 10.51 -6.20 30.01
C THR A 198 11.99 -6.06 30.36
N SER A 199 12.75 -5.37 29.53
CA SER A 199 14.18 -5.18 29.71
C SER A 199 14.50 -4.30 30.93
N VAL A 200 15.55 -4.67 31.63
CA VAL A 200 16.15 -3.88 32.73
C VAL A 200 17.39 -3.10 32.28
N TYR A 201 17.77 -3.23 31.01
CA TYR A 201 18.94 -2.58 30.45
C TYR A 201 18.56 -1.27 29.75
N ALA A 202 19.31 -0.21 30.00
CA ALA A 202 19.09 1.11 29.41
C ALA A 202 19.19 1.11 27.88
N GLU A 203 20.02 0.22 27.31
CA GLU A 203 20.24 0.06 25.87
C GLU A 203 18.96 -0.27 25.10
N SER A 204 17.99 -0.95 25.72
CA SER A 204 16.70 -1.29 25.09
C SER A 204 15.78 -0.07 24.89
N TYR A 205 16.02 0.99 25.63
CA TYR A 205 15.28 2.24 25.56
C TYR A 205 16.02 3.35 24.80
N ASP A 206 17.23 3.04 24.28
CA ASP A 206 17.99 3.97 23.46
C ASP A 206 17.28 4.14 22.09
N PHE A 207 17.04 5.40 21.71
CA PHE A 207 16.38 5.76 20.45
C PHE A 207 17.05 5.13 19.24
N ILE A 208 18.39 5.08 19.21
CA ILE A 208 19.14 4.51 18.08
C ILE A 208 18.83 3.02 17.93
N ASN A 209 18.79 2.28 19.04
CA ASN A 209 18.53 0.84 19.02
C ASN A 209 17.07 0.54 18.67
N ILE A 210 16.11 1.32 19.21
CA ILE A 210 14.71 1.26 18.85
C ILE A 210 14.55 1.48 17.34
N PHE A 211 15.13 2.55 16.80
CA PHE A 211 14.98 2.88 15.37
C PHE A 211 15.69 1.86 14.47
N LYS A 212 16.85 1.34 14.83
CA LYS A 212 17.51 0.25 14.07
C LYS A 212 16.62 -0.98 13.96
N SER A 213 16.04 -1.41 15.08
CA SER A 213 15.12 -2.53 15.11
C SER A 213 13.85 -2.24 14.30
N TYR A 214 13.27 -1.06 14.48
CA TYR A 214 12.05 -0.67 13.81
C TYR A 214 12.22 -0.51 12.30
N THR A 215 13.27 0.15 11.86
CA THR A 215 13.55 0.37 10.43
C THR A 215 13.97 -0.90 9.69
N SER A 216 14.35 -1.97 10.38
CA SER A 216 14.61 -3.28 9.76
C SER A 216 13.32 -3.97 9.27
N ARG A 217 12.15 -3.55 9.77
CA ARG A 217 10.85 -4.09 9.36
C ARG A 217 10.52 -3.71 7.92
N ASN A 218 9.70 -4.53 7.26
CA ASN A 218 9.19 -4.24 5.91
C ASN A 218 8.19 -3.08 5.91
N LEU A 219 7.29 -3.07 6.89
CA LEU A 219 6.33 -2.00 7.13
C LEU A 219 6.73 -1.22 8.37
N THR A 220 6.73 0.09 8.22
CA THR A 220 6.99 1.04 9.31
C THR A 220 6.05 2.23 9.16
N THR A 221 5.78 2.92 10.25
CA THR A 221 5.07 4.19 10.22
C THR A 221 6.02 5.33 10.59
N TYR A 222 5.68 6.51 10.15
CA TYR A 222 6.36 7.74 10.52
C TYR A 222 5.35 8.89 10.64
N LEU A 223 5.67 9.84 11.49
CA LEU A 223 4.87 11.05 11.64
C LEU A 223 5.27 12.05 10.54
N ASN A 224 4.36 12.32 9.63
CA ASN A 224 4.50 13.41 8.67
C ASN A 224 3.83 14.66 9.25
N ALA A 225 4.61 15.49 9.93
CA ALA A 225 4.11 16.68 10.59
C ALA A 225 4.75 17.95 9.99
N PRO A 226 4.20 18.46 8.88
CA PRO A 226 4.71 19.67 8.23
C PRO A 226 4.48 20.92 9.08
N TYR A 227 3.57 20.85 10.03
CA TYR A 227 3.23 22.00 10.88
C TYR A 227 3.59 21.70 12.33
N MET A 228 4.82 22.05 12.69
CA MET A 228 5.32 22.04 14.06
C MET A 228 5.52 23.48 14.53
N VAL A 229 4.88 23.85 15.61
CA VAL A 229 4.93 25.20 16.16
C VAL A 229 5.55 25.18 17.53
N TRP A 230 6.63 25.94 17.69
CA TRP A 230 7.32 26.11 18.93
C TRP A 230 7.01 27.51 19.50
N SER A 231 6.33 27.54 20.64
CA SER A 231 6.01 28.80 21.33
C SER A 231 7.05 29.08 22.40
N THR A 232 7.81 30.18 22.21
CA THR A 232 8.87 30.57 23.14
C THR A 232 8.28 31.29 24.37
N GLY A 233 8.96 31.13 25.51
CA GLY A 233 8.58 31.73 26.76
C GLY A 233 7.60 30.89 27.55
N ARG A 234 7.96 30.63 28.80
CA ARG A 234 7.14 29.93 29.79
C ARG A 234 6.95 30.84 31.01
N GLY A 235 5.73 30.99 31.47
CA GLY A 235 5.44 31.70 32.71
C GLY A 235 6.00 30.95 33.93
N ALA A 236 6.30 31.70 35.01
CA ALA A 236 6.70 31.07 36.26
C ALA A 236 5.63 30.10 36.74
N SER A 237 6.08 28.93 37.19
CA SER A 237 5.21 27.80 37.65
C SER A 237 4.24 27.25 36.61
N GLN A 238 4.37 27.61 35.33
CA GLN A 238 3.58 26.98 34.25
C GLN A 238 4.21 25.69 33.78
N PRO A 239 3.43 24.64 33.46
CA PRO A 239 3.96 23.42 32.87
C PRO A 239 4.42 23.67 31.43
N PHE A 240 5.32 22.80 30.93
CA PHE A 240 5.60 22.72 29.50
C PHE A 240 4.53 21.86 28.82
N VAL A 241 3.89 22.39 27.78
CA VAL A 241 2.76 21.75 27.11
C VAL A 241 3.14 21.19 25.76
N ILE A 242 2.86 19.91 25.52
CA ILE A 242 2.93 19.29 24.21
C ILE A 242 1.50 19.00 23.75
N SER A 243 1.11 19.53 22.59
CA SER A 243 -0.20 19.29 21.99
C SER A 243 0.00 18.69 20.60
N ALA A 244 -0.46 17.47 20.38
CA ALA A 244 -0.35 16.78 19.09
C ALA A 244 -1.73 16.42 18.55
N THR A 245 -1.99 16.76 17.29
CA THR A 245 -3.13 16.27 16.53
C THR A 245 -2.58 15.45 15.37
N ILE A 246 -2.82 14.13 15.42
CA ILE A 246 -2.30 13.17 14.47
C ILE A 246 -3.48 12.57 13.72
N ASN A 247 -3.59 12.85 12.43
CA ASN A 247 -4.65 12.31 11.60
C ASN A 247 -4.27 10.93 11.05
N TYR A 248 -5.27 10.09 10.89
CA TYR A 248 -5.16 8.78 10.27
C TYR A 248 -5.77 8.85 8.87
N ALA A 249 -4.92 8.89 7.86
CA ALA A 249 -5.34 9.07 6.50
C ALA A 249 -5.46 7.73 5.76
N GLU A 250 -6.24 7.75 4.66
CA GLU A 250 -6.23 6.66 3.70
C GLU A 250 -4.82 6.46 3.13
N GLU A 251 -4.37 5.21 3.10
CA GLU A 251 -3.04 4.84 2.62
C GLU A 251 -3.12 3.88 1.44
N GLN A 252 -2.09 3.92 0.61
CA GLN A 252 -1.95 3.03 -0.54
C GLN A 252 -0.95 1.92 -0.22
N PHE A 253 -1.41 0.68 -0.33
CA PHE A 253 -0.60 -0.51 -0.04
C PHE A 253 -0.26 -1.28 -1.30
N LEU A 254 1.01 -1.68 -1.40
CA LEU A 254 1.48 -2.60 -2.42
C LEU A 254 1.28 -4.04 -1.92
N TYR A 255 0.62 -4.87 -2.73
CA TYR A 255 0.38 -6.27 -2.38
C TYR A 255 0.68 -7.22 -3.54
N THR A 256 0.91 -8.50 -3.23
CA THR A 256 1.03 -9.56 -4.23
C THR A 256 -0.34 -10.12 -4.53
N PRO A 257 -0.89 -9.92 -5.75
CA PRO A 257 -2.22 -10.38 -6.07
C PRO A 257 -2.29 -11.91 -6.13
N GLY A 258 -3.47 -12.45 -5.85
CA GLY A 258 -3.73 -13.89 -5.91
C GLY A 258 -3.79 -14.43 -7.34
N PHE A 259 -3.60 -15.75 -7.47
CA PHE A 259 -3.58 -16.45 -8.75
C PHE A 259 -4.82 -16.19 -9.62
N TRP A 260 -6.02 -16.25 -9.04
CA TRP A 260 -7.26 -15.99 -9.77
C TRP A 260 -7.40 -14.56 -10.30
N TYR A 261 -6.89 -13.60 -9.54
CA TYR A 261 -6.84 -12.21 -9.96
C TYR A 261 -5.89 -12.03 -11.16
N LEU A 262 -4.72 -12.68 -11.12
CA LEU A 262 -3.75 -12.66 -12.22
C LEU A 262 -4.34 -13.28 -13.50
N ILE A 263 -4.97 -14.45 -13.40
CA ILE A 263 -5.59 -15.10 -14.55
C ILE A 263 -6.72 -14.25 -15.13
N LYS A 264 -7.58 -13.68 -14.29
CA LYS A 264 -8.67 -12.81 -14.74
C LYS A 264 -8.13 -11.67 -15.62
N TRP A 265 -7.13 -10.95 -15.15
CA TRP A 265 -6.58 -9.84 -15.92
C TRP A 265 -5.78 -10.30 -17.14
N GLY A 266 -5.01 -11.36 -17.02
CA GLY A 266 -4.30 -11.96 -18.15
C GLY A 266 -5.25 -12.41 -19.25
N TRP A 267 -6.36 -13.07 -18.88
CA TRP A 267 -7.37 -13.52 -19.82
C TRP A 267 -8.05 -12.36 -20.55
N VAL A 268 -8.46 -11.33 -19.85
CA VAL A 268 -9.10 -10.13 -20.43
C VAL A 268 -8.17 -9.45 -21.45
N GLN A 269 -6.90 -9.29 -21.11
CA GLN A 269 -5.92 -8.70 -22.02
C GLN A 269 -5.69 -9.57 -23.25
N TYR A 270 -5.54 -10.88 -23.07
CA TYR A 270 -5.36 -11.82 -24.17
C TYR A 270 -6.55 -11.79 -25.14
N VAL A 271 -7.78 -11.87 -24.63
CA VAL A 271 -8.99 -11.85 -25.47
C VAL A 271 -9.13 -10.53 -26.23
N SER A 272 -8.78 -9.40 -25.62
CA SER A 272 -8.85 -8.09 -26.29
C SER A 272 -7.96 -8.02 -27.51
N VAL A 273 -6.73 -8.50 -27.40
CA VAL A 273 -5.78 -8.56 -28.52
C VAL A 273 -6.19 -9.65 -29.53
N LEU A 274 -6.65 -10.81 -29.03
CA LEU A 274 -7.10 -11.91 -29.88
C LEU A 274 -8.23 -11.52 -30.82
N LEU A 275 -9.19 -10.71 -30.38
CA LEU A 275 -10.30 -10.23 -31.23
C LEU A 275 -9.79 -9.47 -32.46
N ILE A 276 -8.76 -8.67 -32.32
CA ILE A 276 -8.13 -7.94 -33.43
C ILE A 276 -7.51 -8.94 -34.42
N PHE A 277 -6.77 -9.92 -33.91
CA PHE A 277 -6.16 -10.96 -34.74
C PHE A 277 -7.21 -11.84 -35.42
N LEU A 278 -8.28 -12.22 -34.74
CA LEU A 278 -9.40 -12.97 -35.31
C LEU A 278 -10.00 -12.24 -36.52
N PHE A 279 -10.29 -10.94 -36.35
CA PHE A 279 -10.85 -10.13 -37.44
C PHE A 279 -9.89 -10.07 -38.65
N PHE A 280 -8.59 -9.81 -38.41
CA PHE A 280 -7.60 -9.71 -39.46
C PHE A 280 -7.42 -11.06 -40.19
N PHE A 281 -7.18 -12.15 -39.47
CA PHE A 281 -6.93 -13.43 -40.08
C PHE A 281 -8.17 -14.08 -40.68
N ASP A 282 -9.37 -13.72 -40.23
CA ASP A 282 -10.59 -14.11 -40.93
C ASP A 282 -10.66 -13.48 -42.33
N ARG A 283 -10.27 -12.22 -42.48
CA ARG A 283 -10.15 -11.56 -43.79
C ARG A 283 -9.07 -12.18 -44.66
N VAL A 284 -7.92 -12.50 -44.10
CA VAL A 284 -6.83 -13.20 -44.81
C VAL A 284 -7.29 -14.60 -45.26
N LYS A 285 -7.98 -15.35 -44.41
CA LYS A 285 -8.55 -16.66 -44.75
C LYS A 285 -9.52 -16.56 -45.90
N VAL A 286 -10.46 -15.63 -45.85
CA VAL A 286 -11.43 -15.39 -46.93
C VAL A 286 -10.72 -15.06 -48.23
N PHE A 287 -9.73 -14.16 -48.20
CA PHE A 287 -8.96 -13.79 -49.39
C PHE A 287 -8.22 -15.00 -50.04
N ILE A 288 -7.53 -15.82 -49.22
CA ILE A 288 -6.77 -16.98 -49.69
C ILE A 288 -7.68 -18.02 -50.37
N TYR A 289 -8.82 -18.34 -49.76
CA TYR A 289 -9.73 -19.39 -50.25
C TYR A 289 -10.61 -18.89 -51.40
N GLN A 290 -11.06 -17.64 -51.38
CA GLN A 290 -11.85 -17.08 -52.48
C GLN A 290 -11.04 -16.94 -53.78
N ASN A 291 -9.79 -16.54 -53.66
CA ASN A 291 -8.89 -16.41 -54.84
C ASN A 291 -8.19 -17.72 -55.22
N GLN A 292 -8.53 -18.85 -54.53
CA GLN A 292 -7.93 -20.16 -54.79
C GLN A 292 -6.42 -20.17 -54.82
N LEU A 293 -5.76 -19.37 -53.99
CA LEU A 293 -4.31 -19.37 -53.83
C LEU A 293 -3.75 -20.74 -53.41
N VAL A 294 -4.61 -21.56 -52.85
CA VAL A 294 -4.36 -22.96 -52.47
C VAL A 294 -5.42 -23.86 -53.11
N PRO A 295 -5.06 -24.96 -53.76
CA PRO A 295 -6.02 -25.84 -54.45
C PRO A 295 -7.04 -26.43 -53.47
N THR A 296 -8.35 -26.13 -53.71
CA THR A 296 -9.48 -26.64 -52.92
C THR A 296 -10.64 -27.01 -53.84
N MET A 297 -11.43 -28.01 -53.45
CA MET A 297 -12.68 -28.33 -54.12
C MET A 297 -13.79 -27.39 -53.61
N VAL A 298 -14.37 -26.60 -54.55
CA VAL A 298 -15.45 -25.69 -54.24
C VAL A 298 -16.79 -26.35 -54.47
N GLU A 299 -17.55 -26.58 -53.40
CA GLU A 299 -18.96 -26.99 -53.51
C GLU A 299 -19.84 -25.75 -53.49
N LYS A 300 -20.60 -25.57 -54.55
CA LYS A 300 -21.70 -24.57 -54.64
C LYS A 300 -22.97 -25.21 -54.17
N PRO A 301 -23.89 -24.49 -53.47
CA PRO A 301 -25.17 -25.04 -52.98
C PRO A 301 -26.11 -25.43 -54.09
N TRP A 302 -25.91 -24.90 -55.32
CA TRP A 302 -26.69 -25.24 -56.52
C TRP A 302 -25.82 -26.07 -57.45
N ARG A 303 -26.11 -27.37 -57.50
CA ARG A 303 -25.62 -28.22 -58.55
C ARG A 303 -26.63 -28.12 -59.73
N GLU A 304 -26.22 -27.45 -60.85
CA GLU A 304 -26.99 -27.62 -62.04
C GLU A 304 -27.03 -29.11 -62.40
N GLU A 305 -28.15 -29.76 -62.23
CA GLU A 305 -28.41 -31.03 -62.86
C GLU A 305 -28.30 -30.79 -64.37
N LYS A 306 -27.23 -31.26 -64.99
CA LYS A 306 -27.17 -31.35 -66.44
C LYS A 306 -28.29 -32.33 -66.85
N LEU A 307 -29.41 -31.76 -67.31
CA LEU A 307 -30.40 -32.47 -68.06
C LEU A 307 -29.66 -33.13 -69.26
N LYS A 308 -29.56 -34.44 -69.25
CA LYS A 308 -29.18 -35.20 -70.42
C LYS A 308 -30.34 -35.33 -71.38
#